data_fc45efed84c4ab04e885d82f4ba129c4
#
_entry.id   fc45efed84c4ab04e885d82f4ba129c4
#
_cell.length_a   1.000
_cell.length_b   1.000
_cell.length_c   1.000
_cell.angle_alpha   90.00
_cell.angle_beta   90.00
_cell.angle_gamma   90.00
#
_symmetry.space_group_name_H-M   'P 1'
#
loop_
_entity.id
_entity.type
_entity.pdbx_description
1 polymer ?
#
loop_
_entity_poly.entity_id
_entity_poly.type
_entity_poly.pdbx_seq_one_letter_code
_entity_poly.pdbx_strand_id
1 'polypeptide(L)'
;MQKFILIRGHQGSGKSTFAEQKAAEFKAKYRDAEIVHIENDLFMTDENGVYRWSGEAVDKAQKRGNALMTETLKIGRQNPNRNILIIHSNTNQKASRCRHLLDLVKKSGFETEIYRMHNFYPNLHGVKEHDVLAAYIKLNQNRVANEIHVEAMQPASAEQLEKIKQMQAFEQQPLSFDEAQQTFVTENYLQHGSRNFTAKASKRYPELRVLKYARSVFYDNRFDDALLEMRGLII
;
A
#
# COMPACT_ATOMS: atom_id res chain seq x y z
N MET A 1 16.03 4.11 23.79
CA MET A 1 15.36 3.12 22.92
C MET A 1 14.85 3.79 21.66
N GLN A 2 15.23 3.28 20.48
CA GLN A 2 14.73 3.78 19.20
C GLN A 2 14.06 2.62 18.46
N LYS A 3 12.77 2.78 18.15
CA LYS A 3 11.95 1.72 17.58
C LYS A 3 11.14 2.23 16.39
N PHE A 4 11.00 1.37 15.38
CA PHE A 4 10.15 1.58 14.22
C PHE A 4 9.12 0.45 14.13
N ILE A 5 7.87 0.82 14.01
CA ILE A 5 6.76 -0.12 13.81
C ILE A 5 6.15 0.13 12.43
N LEU A 6 6.20 -0.88 11.57
CA LEU A 6 5.51 -0.89 10.28
C LEU A 6 4.20 -1.67 10.41
N ILE A 7 3.08 -0.99 10.22
CA ILE A 7 1.75 -1.62 10.25
C ILE A 7 1.24 -1.74 8.83
N ARG A 8 0.83 -2.94 8.44
CA ARG A 8 0.27 -3.27 7.12
C ARG A 8 -1.18 -3.72 7.25
N GLY A 9 -2.04 -3.27 6.34
CA GLY A 9 -3.44 -3.67 6.34
C GLY A 9 -4.25 -2.87 5.32
N HIS A 10 -5.37 -3.43 4.88
CA HIS A 10 -6.32 -2.74 4.01
C HIS A 10 -7.07 -1.62 4.77
N GLN A 11 -7.92 -0.88 4.09
CA GLN A 11 -8.80 0.10 4.69
C GLN A 11 -9.79 -0.60 5.64
N GLY A 12 -10.07 -0.01 6.80
CA GLY A 12 -10.92 -0.64 7.83
C GLY A 12 -10.27 -1.80 8.58
N SER A 13 -8.95 -2.03 8.45
CA SER A 13 -8.30 -3.13 9.18
C SER A 13 -7.86 -2.81 10.61
N GLY A 14 -8.13 -1.59 11.11
CA GLY A 14 -7.81 -1.19 12.50
C GLY A 14 -6.37 -0.71 12.69
N LYS A 15 -5.66 -0.30 11.64
CA LYS A 15 -4.25 0.15 11.71
C LYS A 15 -4.05 1.35 12.64
N SER A 16 -4.88 2.37 12.51
CA SER A 16 -4.75 3.63 13.26
C SER A 16 -4.97 3.37 14.76
N THR A 17 -6.01 2.61 15.14
CA THR A 17 -6.26 2.21 16.53
C THR A 17 -5.10 1.40 17.11
N PHE A 18 -4.56 0.46 16.33
CA PHE A 18 -3.41 -0.33 16.74
C PHE A 18 -2.14 0.53 16.88
N ALA A 19 -1.96 1.53 16.01
CA ALA A 19 -0.87 2.50 16.10
C ALA A 19 -0.96 3.32 17.38
N GLU A 20 -2.15 3.81 17.75
CA GLU A 20 -2.42 4.52 18.99
C GLU A 20 -2.12 3.67 20.21
N GLN A 21 -2.54 2.39 20.21
CA GLN A 21 -2.22 1.44 21.28
C GLN A 21 -0.71 1.29 21.43
N LYS A 22 0.04 1.06 20.33
CA LYS A 22 1.50 0.92 20.37
C LYS A 22 2.21 2.20 20.83
N ALA A 23 1.69 3.36 20.46
CA ALA A 23 2.19 4.64 20.95
C ALA A 23 1.98 4.80 22.46
N ALA A 24 0.82 4.42 22.97
CA ALA A 24 0.50 4.46 24.40
C ALA A 24 1.39 3.48 25.21
N GLU A 25 1.57 2.23 24.72
CA GLU A 25 2.46 1.24 25.33
C GLU A 25 3.91 1.76 25.42
N PHE A 26 4.39 2.41 24.37
CA PHE A 26 5.75 2.95 24.34
C PHE A 26 5.91 4.13 25.29
N LYS A 27 4.94 5.05 25.34
CA LYS A 27 4.93 6.20 26.29
C LYS A 27 4.85 5.73 27.75
N ALA A 28 4.09 4.69 28.03
CA ALA A 28 4.01 4.13 29.37
C ALA A 28 5.35 3.57 29.85
N LYS A 29 6.13 3.01 28.95
CA LYS A 29 7.45 2.45 29.24
C LYS A 29 8.55 3.52 29.30
N TYR A 30 8.45 4.58 28.47
CA TYR A 30 9.44 5.63 28.33
C TYR A 30 8.76 7.01 28.47
N ARG A 31 8.89 7.65 29.64
CA ARG A 31 8.17 8.92 29.98
C ARG A 31 8.52 10.09 29.05
N ASP A 32 9.75 10.13 28.55
CA ASP A 32 10.30 11.14 27.64
C ASP A 32 10.21 10.75 26.16
N ALA A 33 9.34 9.78 25.84
CA ALA A 33 9.24 9.23 24.49
C ALA A 33 8.71 10.26 23.49
N GLU A 34 9.42 10.41 22.38
CA GLU A 34 8.94 11.06 21.17
C GLU A 34 8.21 10.03 20.29
N ILE A 35 6.98 10.34 19.91
CA ILE A 35 6.18 9.49 19.01
C ILE A 35 5.99 10.22 17.68
N VAL A 36 6.38 9.57 16.61
CA VAL A 36 6.19 10.05 15.23
C VAL A 36 5.29 9.07 14.49
N HIS A 37 4.05 9.46 14.27
CA HIS A 37 3.06 8.66 13.54
C HIS A 37 2.95 9.14 12.10
N ILE A 38 3.23 8.27 11.14
CA ILE A 38 3.19 8.54 9.71
C ILE A 38 2.05 7.73 9.09
N GLU A 39 0.97 8.43 8.80
CA GLU A 39 -0.21 7.93 8.11
C GLU A 39 -0.70 9.01 7.13
N ASN A 40 -0.91 8.65 5.87
CA ASN A 40 -1.28 9.63 4.85
C ASN A 40 -2.61 10.32 5.18
N ASP A 41 -3.55 9.59 5.76
CA ASP A 41 -4.89 10.10 6.09
C ASP A 41 -4.81 11.23 7.13
N LEU A 42 -3.86 11.19 8.07
CA LEU A 42 -3.60 12.29 9.02
C LEU A 42 -3.14 13.56 8.32
N PHE A 43 -2.42 13.43 7.21
CA PHE A 43 -1.94 14.58 6.43
C PHE A 43 -2.95 15.11 5.40
N MET A 44 -4.03 14.36 5.16
CA MET A 44 -5.14 14.72 4.27
C MET A 44 -6.37 15.22 5.04
N THR A 45 -6.30 15.24 6.37
CA THR A 45 -7.33 15.79 7.24
C THR A 45 -6.94 17.21 7.65
N ASP A 46 -7.84 18.16 7.45
CA ASP A 46 -7.61 19.58 7.82
C ASP A 46 -7.78 19.81 9.34
N GLU A 47 -7.49 21.01 9.78
CA GLU A 47 -7.61 21.43 11.20
C GLU A 47 -9.04 21.33 11.78
N ASN A 48 -10.05 21.30 10.92
CA ASN A 48 -11.44 21.10 11.29
C ASN A 48 -11.86 19.61 11.29
N GLY A 49 -10.92 18.67 11.05
CA GLY A 49 -11.19 17.26 10.98
C GLY A 49 -11.81 16.79 9.66
N VAL A 50 -11.83 17.65 8.62
CA VAL A 50 -12.39 17.30 7.32
C VAL A 50 -11.37 16.56 6.47
N TYR A 51 -11.66 15.31 6.15
CA TYR A 51 -10.85 14.50 5.25
C TYR A 51 -11.06 14.89 3.79
N ARG A 52 -9.99 15.19 3.06
CA ARG A 52 -10.04 15.59 1.65
C ARG A 52 -9.11 14.73 0.81
N TRP A 53 -9.69 13.74 0.16
CA TRP A 53 -8.94 12.89 -0.76
C TRP A 53 -8.85 13.50 -2.16
N SER A 54 -7.64 13.58 -2.69
CA SER A 54 -7.33 13.82 -4.10
C SER A 54 -5.97 13.22 -4.43
N GLY A 55 -5.67 12.98 -5.72
CA GLY A 55 -4.34 12.49 -6.13
C GLY A 55 -3.21 13.43 -5.68
N GLU A 56 -3.43 14.73 -5.77
CA GLU A 56 -2.49 15.76 -5.31
C GLU A 56 -2.30 15.73 -3.79
N ALA A 57 -3.40 15.57 -3.02
CA ALA A 57 -3.35 15.47 -1.57
C ALA A 57 -2.55 14.22 -1.12
N VAL A 58 -2.76 13.09 -1.79
CA VAL A 58 -1.98 11.86 -1.54
C VAL A 58 -0.50 12.07 -1.80
N ASP A 59 -0.12 12.72 -2.92
CA ASP A 59 1.28 13.01 -3.24
C ASP A 59 1.92 13.96 -2.21
N LYS A 60 1.19 14.99 -1.76
CA LYS A 60 1.64 15.90 -0.70
C LYS A 60 1.80 15.18 0.64
N ALA A 61 0.81 14.37 1.03
CA ALA A 61 0.86 13.56 2.25
C ALA A 61 2.07 12.60 2.24
N GLN A 62 2.32 11.96 1.12
CA GLN A 62 3.47 11.06 0.96
C GLN A 62 4.81 11.80 1.07
N LYS A 63 4.94 12.95 0.43
CA LYS A 63 6.16 13.78 0.54
C LYS A 63 6.39 14.24 1.98
N ARG A 64 5.34 14.68 2.68
CA ARG A 64 5.39 15.09 4.08
C ARG A 64 5.80 13.92 4.99
N GLY A 65 5.20 12.75 4.82
CA GLY A 65 5.55 11.53 5.57
C GLY A 65 7.00 11.10 5.36
N ASN A 66 7.48 11.16 4.10
CA ASN A 66 8.88 10.83 3.78
C ASN A 66 9.86 11.84 4.40
N ALA A 67 9.53 13.14 4.38
CA ALA A 67 10.36 14.18 5.00
C ALA A 67 10.45 13.98 6.51
N LEU A 68 9.31 13.76 7.17
CA LEU A 68 9.22 13.50 8.61
C LEU A 68 10.02 12.25 9.01
N MET A 69 9.90 11.17 8.23
CA MET A 69 10.69 9.96 8.42
C MET A 69 12.19 10.25 8.36
N THR A 70 12.63 10.94 7.31
CA THR A 70 14.06 11.25 7.08
C THR A 70 14.63 12.11 8.21
N GLU A 71 13.89 13.11 8.64
CA GLU A 71 14.29 14.00 9.73
C GLU A 71 14.38 13.24 11.06
N THR A 72 13.37 12.43 11.38
CA THR A 72 13.35 11.65 12.63
C THR A 72 14.50 10.62 12.66
N LEU A 73 14.78 9.94 11.55
CA LEU A 73 15.93 9.04 11.46
C LEU A 73 17.27 9.76 11.64
N LYS A 74 17.38 11.00 11.13
CA LYS A 74 18.58 11.84 11.35
C LYS A 74 18.74 12.22 12.83
N ILE A 75 17.64 12.67 13.46
CA ILE A 75 17.60 13.00 14.89
C ILE A 75 18.01 11.79 15.73
N GLY A 76 17.46 10.62 15.44
CA GLY A 76 17.76 9.38 16.15
C GLY A 76 19.24 9.01 16.07
N ARG A 77 19.84 9.07 14.87
CA ARG A 77 21.28 8.82 14.70
C ARG A 77 22.17 9.80 15.47
N GLN A 78 21.78 11.06 15.54
CA GLN A 78 22.53 12.08 16.27
C GLN A 78 22.34 11.98 17.80
N ASN A 79 21.26 11.33 18.24
CA ASN A 79 20.89 11.22 19.65
C ASN A 79 20.52 9.77 20.03
N PRO A 80 21.47 8.83 20.05
CA PRO A 80 21.18 7.41 20.22
C PRO A 80 20.52 7.05 21.57
N ASN A 81 20.63 7.93 22.56
CA ASN A 81 20.04 7.73 23.89
C ASN A 81 18.59 8.23 24.00
N ARG A 82 18.05 8.93 22.99
CA ARG A 82 16.64 9.36 23.00
C ARG A 82 15.70 8.19 22.83
N ASN A 83 14.53 8.29 23.45
CA ASN A 83 13.44 7.34 23.28
C ASN A 83 12.54 7.83 22.14
N ILE A 84 12.64 7.19 20.97
CA ILE A 84 11.90 7.59 19.76
C ILE A 84 11.15 6.36 19.22
N LEU A 85 9.84 6.51 19.02
CA LEU A 85 9.03 5.55 18.31
C LEU A 85 8.50 6.17 17.01
N ILE A 86 8.83 5.55 15.88
CA ILE A 86 8.24 5.85 14.59
C ILE A 86 7.21 4.77 14.26
N ILE A 87 5.98 5.15 13.97
CA ILE A 87 4.92 4.24 13.50
C ILE A 87 4.53 4.63 12.08
N HIS A 88 4.58 3.69 11.17
CA HIS A 88 4.15 3.88 9.78
C HIS A 88 2.98 2.97 9.45
N SER A 89 1.75 3.54 9.37
CA SER A 89 0.49 2.80 9.32
C SER A 89 -0.32 2.97 8.03
N ASN A 90 0.34 3.27 6.92
CA ASN A 90 -0.29 3.23 5.60
C ASN A 90 -0.67 1.78 5.21
N THR A 91 -1.40 1.59 4.10
CA THR A 91 -1.78 0.24 3.64
C THR A 91 -0.58 -0.68 3.41
N ASN A 92 0.57 -0.12 3.00
CA ASN A 92 1.86 -0.81 2.87
C ASN A 92 1.78 -2.12 2.04
N GLN A 93 1.05 -2.09 0.92
CA GLN A 93 0.77 -3.28 0.11
C GLN A 93 2.01 -3.88 -0.58
N LYS A 94 2.98 -3.06 -1.00
CA LYS A 94 4.15 -3.51 -1.77
C LYS A 94 5.26 -4.00 -0.85
N ALA A 95 5.51 -5.32 -0.83
CA ALA A 95 6.56 -5.94 -0.02
C ALA A 95 7.96 -5.37 -0.29
N SER A 96 8.30 -5.07 -1.54
CA SER A 96 9.60 -4.47 -1.89
C SER A 96 9.81 -3.10 -1.23
N ARG A 97 8.76 -2.26 -1.19
CA ARG A 97 8.83 -0.96 -0.51
C ARG A 97 8.95 -1.13 1.00
N CYS A 98 8.22 -2.09 1.58
CA CYS A 98 8.32 -2.38 3.01
C CYS A 98 9.73 -2.83 3.38
N ARG A 99 10.33 -3.77 2.62
CA ARG A 99 11.70 -4.23 2.83
C ARG A 99 12.70 -3.09 2.74
N HIS A 100 12.63 -2.27 1.69
CA HIS A 100 13.51 -1.10 1.55
C HIS A 100 13.41 -0.15 2.74
N LEU A 101 12.19 0.12 3.23
CA LEU A 101 11.98 0.98 4.38
C LEU A 101 12.56 0.38 5.66
N LEU A 102 12.32 -0.91 5.92
CA LEU A 102 12.87 -1.62 7.07
C LEU A 102 14.41 -1.63 7.06
N ASP A 103 15.02 -1.84 5.89
CA ASP A 103 16.48 -1.82 5.73
C ASP A 103 17.08 -0.43 6.02
N LEU A 104 16.42 0.63 5.51
CA LEU A 104 16.81 2.02 5.77
C LEU A 104 16.78 2.34 7.27
N VAL A 105 15.70 1.93 7.93
CA VAL A 105 15.48 2.19 9.35
C VAL A 105 16.47 1.41 10.23
N LYS A 106 16.70 0.13 9.92
CA LYS A 106 17.73 -0.71 10.60
C LYS A 106 19.13 -0.11 10.47
N LYS A 107 19.49 0.36 9.26
CA LYS A 107 20.78 1.05 9.03
C LYS A 107 20.89 2.37 9.81
N SER A 108 19.77 2.93 10.26
CA SER A 108 19.74 4.12 11.10
C SER A 108 19.78 3.82 12.61
N GLY A 109 19.89 2.55 13.00
CA GLY A 109 20.04 2.12 14.41
C GLY A 109 18.72 1.87 15.15
N PHE A 110 17.58 1.86 14.45
CA PHE A 110 16.29 1.58 15.07
C PHE A 110 15.99 0.08 15.09
N GLU A 111 15.44 -0.41 16.18
CA GLU A 111 14.80 -1.73 16.23
C GLU A 111 13.52 -1.69 15.39
N THR A 112 13.19 -2.81 14.72
CA THR A 112 12.06 -2.85 13.80
C THR A 112 11.08 -3.96 14.13
N GLU A 113 9.79 -3.63 14.10
CA GLU A 113 8.69 -4.60 14.13
C GLU A 113 7.79 -4.36 12.93
N ILE A 114 7.17 -5.43 12.45
CA ILE A 114 6.21 -5.37 11.35
C ILE A 114 4.94 -6.14 11.74
N TYR A 115 3.80 -5.48 11.61
CA TYR A 115 2.50 -6.04 11.95
C TYR A 115 1.59 -6.11 10.73
N ARG A 116 0.82 -7.19 10.64
CA ARG A 116 -0.19 -7.41 9.62
C ARG A 116 -1.59 -7.46 10.25
N MET A 117 -2.43 -6.48 9.89
CA MET A 117 -3.81 -6.37 10.39
C MET A 117 -4.79 -7.12 9.47
N HIS A 118 -5.80 -7.75 10.06
CA HIS A 118 -6.75 -8.62 9.35
C HIS A 118 -8.23 -8.29 9.60
N ASN A 119 -8.55 -7.24 10.39
CA ASN A 119 -9.94 -6.88 10.64
C ASN A 119 -10.63 -6.30 9.40
N PHE A 120 -11.95 -6.45 9.33
CA PHE A 120 -12.85 -5.86 8.34
C PHE A 120 -13.88 -4.97 9.02
N TYR A 121 -13.41 -3.89 9.65
CA TYR A 121 -14.30 -2.85 10.19
C TYR A 121 -14.88 -2.01 9.06
N PRO A 122 -16.06 -1.37 9.26
CA PRO A 122 -16.56 -0.34 8.34
C PRO A 122 -15.47 0.71 8.09
N ASN A 123 -15.19 1.01 6.82
CA ASN A 123 -14.20 2.04 6.53
C ASN A 123 -14.82 3.43 6.59
N LEU A 124 -14.15 4.35 7.28
CA LEU A 124 -14.63 5.71 7.52
C LEU A 124 -14.48 6.65 6.31
N HIS A 125 -13.72 6.23 5.30
CA HIS A 125 -13.38 7.07 4.14
C HIS A 125 -14.20 6.74 2.90
N GLY A 126 -15.25 5.93 3.02
CA GLY A 126 -16.16 5.59 1.91
C GLY A 126 -15.49 4.80 0.77
N VAL A 127 -14.37 4.11 1.06
CA VAL A 127 -13.70 3.25 0.07
C VAL A 127 -14.60 2.10 -0.31
N LYS A 128 -14.77 1.84 -1.60
CA LYS A 128 -15.64 0.77 -2.12
C LYS A 128 -15.16 -0.59 -1.60
N GLU A 129 -16.09 -1.49 -1.28
CA GLU A 129 -15.78 -2.83 -0.78
C GLU A 129 -14.82 -3.58 -1.73
N HIS A 130 -15.03 -3.49 -3.03
CA HIS A 130 -14.15 -4.09 -4.03
C HIS A 130 -12.69 -3.69 -3.84
N ASP A 131 -12.41 -2.40 -3.61
CA ASP A 131 -11.03 -1.89 -3.42
C ASP A 131 -10.43 -2.36 -2.10
N VAL A 132 -11.26 -2.49 -1.05
CA VAL A 132 -10.85 -3.06 0.25
C VAL A 132 -10.43 -4.52 0.08
N LEU A 133 -11.26 -5.34 -0.61
CA LEU A 133 -10.97 -6.74 -0.88
C LEU A 133 -9.73 -6.90 -1.78
N ALA A 134 -9.60 -6.08 -2.83
CA ALA A 134 -8.42 -6.06 -3.68
C ALA A 134 -7.14 -5.72 -2.89
N ALA A 135 -7.21 -4.75 -1.98
CA ALA A 135 -6.08 -4.42 -1.10
C ALA A 135 -5.72 -5.59 -0.16
N TYR A 136 -6.71 -6.30 0.37
CA TYR A 136 -6.50 -7.48 1.21
C TYR A 136 -5.81 -8.61 0.43
N ILE A 137 -6.28 -8.91 -0.79
CA ILE A 137 -5.67 -9.90 -1.70
C ILE A 137 -4.20 -9.54 -1.98
N LYS A 138 -3.94 -8.30 -2.39
CA LYS A 138 -2.56 -7.81 -2.68
C LYS A 138 -1.63 -7.93 -1.47
N LEU A 139 -2.13 -7.65 -0.28
CA LEU A 139 -1.35 -7.80 0.95
C LEU A 139 -0.99 -9.26 1.22
N ASN A 140 -1.89 -10.22 0.94
CA ASN A 140 -1.65 -11.64 1.10
C ASN A 140 -0.69 -12.20 0.05
N GLN A 141 -0.72 -11.68 -1.17
CA GLN A 141 0.22 -12.01 -2.24
C GLN A 141 1.63 -11.40 -2.02
N ASN A 142 1.71 -10.27 -1.32
CA ASN A 142 2.94 -9.52 -1.09
C ASN A 142 3.42 -9.65 0.36
N ARG A 143 3.73 -10.86 0.81
CA ARG A 143 4.21 -11.12 2.18
C ARG A 143 5.58 -10.50 2.43
N VAL A 144 5.82 -10.06 3.66
CA VAL A 144 7.11 -9.60 4.15
C VAL A 144 7.58 -10.56 5.23
N ALA A 145 8.86 -10.88 5.26
CA ALA A 145 9.39 -11.77 6.28
C ALA A 145 9.22 -11.19 7.69
N ASN A 146 8.97 -12.06 8.66
CA ASN A 146 8.80 -11.72 10.06
C ASN A 146 7.59 -10.81 10.38
N GLU A 147 6.56 -10.84 9.55
CA GLU A 147 5.29 -10.21 9.88
C GLU A 147 4.66 -10.88 11.10
N ILE A 148 4.31 -10.07 12.10
CA ILE A 148 3.50 -10.48 13.25
C ILE A 148 2.03 -10.28 12.85
N HIS A 149 1.32 -11.39 12.67
CA HIS A 149 -0.09 -11.34 12.33
C HIS A 149 -0.91 -11.03 13.59
N VAL A 150 -1.66 -9.93 13.55
CA VAL A 150 -2.58 -9.55 14.63
C VAL A 150 -3.89 -10.28 14.41
N GLU A 151 -4.34 -11.00 15.42
CA GLU A 151 -5.61 -11.71 15.38
C GLU A 151 -6.77 -10.75 15.10
N ALA A 152 -7.66 -11.15 14.20
CA ALA A 152 -8.79 -10.32 13.82
C ALA A 152 -9.92 -10.46 14.86
N MET A 153 -10.31 -9.36 15.47
CA MET A 153 -11.53 -9.29 16.30
C MET A 153 -12.79 -9.28 15.43
N GLN A 154 -12.71 -8.71 14.22
CA GLN A 154 -13.76 -8.72 13.21
C GLN A 154 -13.20 -9.24 11.89
N PRO A 155 -13.14 -10.57 11.67
CA PRO A 155 -12.64 -11.17 10.44
C PRO A 155 -13.58 -10.90 9.26
N ALA A 156 -13.11 -11.21 8.05
CA ALA A 156 -13.94 -11.16 6.85
C ALA A 156 -15.19 -12.04 7.00
N SER A 157 -16.34 -11.54 6.59
CA SER A 157 -17.59 -12.31 6.54
C SER A 157 -17.50 -13.45 5.51
N ALA A 158 -18.40 -14.43 5.62
CA ALA A 158 -18.50 -15.51 4.64
C ALA A 158 -18.72 -14.98 3.21
N GLU A 159 -19.53 -13.92 3.07
CA GLU A 159 -19.77 -13.25 1.79
C GLU A 159 -18.50 -12.59 1.25
N GLN A 160 -17.74 -11.89 2.10
CA GLN A 160 -16.48 -11.27 1.71
C GLN A 160 -15.43 -12.32 1.32
N LEU A 161 -15.35 -13.44 2.04
CA LEU A 161 -14.46 -14.55 1.70
C LEU A 161 -14.81 -15.16 0.34
N GLU A 162 -16.09 -15.29 0.02
CA GLU A 162 -16.51 -15.78 -1.29
C GLU A 162 -16.16 -14.79 -2.41
N LYS A 163 -16.41 -13.48 -2.20
CA LYS A 163 -15.98 -12.44 -3.14
C LYS A 163 -14.47 -12.46 -3.36
N ILE A 164 -13.68 -12.63 -2.31
CA ILE A 164 -12.21 -12.74 -2.40
C ILE A 164 -11.81 -13.93 -3.28
N LYS A 165 -12.43 -15.12 -3.10
CA LYS A 165 -12.15 -16.29 -3.94
C LYS A 165 -12.48 -16.04 -5.42
N GLN A 166 -13.65 -15.40 -5.67
CA GLN A 166 -14.07 -15.06 -7.04
C GLN A 166 -13.10 -14.07 -7.69
N MET A 167 -12.68 -13.03 -6.97
CA MET A 167 -11.70 -12.07 -7.46
C MET A 167 -10.35 -12.74 -7.76
N GLN A 168 -9.87 -13.62 -6.89
CA GLN A 168 -8.62 -14.34 -7.11
C GLN A 168 -8.71 -15.30 -8.30
N ALA A 169 -9.83 -16.02 -8.45
CA ALA A 169 -10.07 -16.89 -9.60
C ALA A 169 -10.12 -16.09 -10.91
N PHE A 170 -10.76 -14.94 -10.89
CA PHE A 170 -10.82 -14.03 -12.04
C PHE A 170 -9.43 -13.49 -12.42
N GLU A 171 -8.60 -13.10 -11.47
CA GLU A 171 -7.21 -12.66 -11.73
C GLU A 171 -6.31 -13.77 -12.33
N GLN A 172 -6.67 -15.03 -12.14
CA GLN A 172 -5.92 -16.18 -12.67
C GLN A 172 -6.38 -16.62 -14.06
N GLN A 173 -7.53 -16.14 -14.53
CA GLN A 173 -8.01 -16.46 -15.88
C GLN A 173 -7.27 -15.60 -16.91
N PRO A 174 -6.71 -16.19 -17.98
CA PRO A 174 -6.16 -15.41 -19.07
C PRO A 174 -7.29 -14.60 -19.74
N LEU A 175 -7.00 -13.36 -20.08
CA LEU A 175 -7.93 -12.54 -20.88
C LEU A 175 -7.90 -13.02 -22.31
N SER A 176 -9.08 -13.12 -22.94
CA SER A 176 -9.15 -13.21 -24.39
C SER A 176 -8.61 -11.91 -25.02
N PHE A 177 -8.24 -11.99 -26.29
CA PHE A 177 -7.78 -10.81 -27.04
C PHE A 177 -8.78 -9.66 -27.01
N ASP A 178 -10.07 -9.96 -27.24
CA ASP A 178 -11.14 -8.95 -27.25
C ASP A 178 -11.34 -8.31 -25.88
N GLU A 179 -11.34 -9.10 -24.80
CA GLU A 179 -11.42 -8.59 -23.44
C GLU A 179 -10.23 -7.72 -23.07
N ALA A 180 -9.02 -8.13 -23.48
CA ALA A 180 -7.82 -7.35 -23.26
C ALA A 180 -7.87 -6.02 -24.01
N GLN A 181 -8.32 -6.02 -25.25
CA GLN A 181 -8.46 -4.83 -26.08
C GLN A 181 -9.54 -3.89 -25.49
N GLN A 182 -10.67 -4.42 -25.06
CA GLN A 182 -11.75 -3.63 -24.47
C GLN A 182 -11.33 -3.04 -23.12
N THR A 183 -10.66 -3.80 -22.27
CA THR A 183 -10.09 -3.34 -21.01
C THR A 183 -9.06 -2.24 -21.25
N PHE A 184 -8.21 -2.43 -22.25
CA PHE A 184 -7.22 -1.43 -22.64
C PHE A 184 -7.87 -0.12 -23.07
N VAL A 185 -8.87 -0.17 -23.96
CA VAL A 185 -9.53 1.03 -24.51
C VAL A 185 -10.40 1.72 -23.47
N THR A 186 -11.24 0.96 -22.74
CA THR A 186 -12.27 1.55 -21.86
C THR A 186 -11.69 2.05 -20.54
N GLU A 187 -10.80 1.31 -19.90
CA GLU A 187 -10.33 1.65 -18.56
C GLU A 187 -9.04 2.48 -18.56
N ASN A 188 -8.21 2.31 -19.57
CA ASN A 188 -6.87 2.86 -19.54
C ASN A 188 -6.64 4.02 -20.49
N TYR A 189 -7.23 3.98 -21.67
CA TYR A 189 -7.05 5.02 -22.66
C TYR A 189 -7.83 6.28 -22.31
N LEU A 190 -9.03 6.12 -21.77
CA LEU A 190 -9.92 7.23 -21.45
C LEU A 190 -9.73 7.80 -20.03
N GLN A 191 -9.22 7.03 -19.09
CA GLN A 191 -9.18 7.44 -17.69
C GLN A 191 -7.80 7.70 -17.10
N HIS A 192 -6.74 7.04 -17.55
CA HIS A 192 -5.45 7.08 -16.84
C HIS A 192 -4.24 7.01 -17.75
N GLY A 193 -3.93 8.05 -18.47
CA GLY A 193 -2.64 8.14 -19.18
C GLY A 193 -1.48 7.78 -18.24
N SER A 194 -0.69 6.75 -18.56
CA SER A 194 0.27 6.20 -17.60
C SER A 194 1.68 6.09 -18.15
N ARG A 195 2.57 6.92 -17.59
CA ARG A 195 4.03 6.83 -17.81
C ARG A 195 4.60 5.46 -17.42
N ASN A 196 4.01 4.81 -16.41
CA ASN A 196 4.49 3.53 -15.89
C ASN A 196 4.20 2.35 -16.80
N PHE A 197 3.11 2.39 -17.55
CA PHE A 197 2.83 1.39 -18.59
C PHE A 197 3.89 1.41 -19.67
N THR A 198 4.11 2.57 -20.24
CA THR A 198 5.06 2.74 -21.35
C THR A 198 6.45 2.22 -20.99
N ALA A 199 6.94 2.50 -19.77
CA ALA A 199 8.26 2.05 -19.33
C ALA A 199 8.34 0.52 -19.20
N LYS A 200 7.33 -0.13 -18.63
CA LYS A 200 7.27 -1.60 -18.50
C LYS A 200 7.02 -2.29 -19.84
N ALA A 201 6.05 -1.79 -20.61
CA ALA A 201 5.72 -2.33 -21.91
C ALA A 201 6.90 -2.23 -22.89
N SER A 202 7.58 -1.08 -22.96
CA SER A 202 8.72 -0.93 -23.86
C SER A 202 9.93 -1.79 -23.47
N LYS A 203 10.05 -2.18 -22.20
CA LYS A 203 11.10 -3.10 -21.76
C LYS A 203 10.79 -4.56 -22.11
N ARG A 204 9.54 -4.99 -21.93
CA ARG A 204 9.10 -6.37 -22.14
C ARG A 204 8.65 -6.62 -23.60
N TYR A 205 8.02 -5.62 -24.19
CA TYR A 205 7.46 -5.63 -25.54
C TYR A 205 7.81 -4.33 -26.26
N PRO A 206 9.01 -4.22 -26.85
CA PRO A 206 9.46 -3.00 -27.53
C PRO A 206 8.53 -2.51 -28.62
N GLU A 207 7.81 -3.42 -29.28
CA GLU A 207 6.83 -3.15 -30.32
C GLU A 207 5.57 -2.43 -29.81
N LEU A 208 5.27 -2.51 -28.52
CA LEU A 208 4.13 -1.84 -27.91
C LEU A 208 4.37 -0.37 -27.55
N ARG A 209 5.44 0.25 -28.04
CA ARG A 209 5.78 1.66 -27.76
C ARG A 209 4.67 2.64 -28.14
N VAL A 210 3.80 2.26 -29.07
CA VAL A 210 2.67 3.08 -29.53
C VAL A 210 1.52 3.07 -28.51
N LEU A 211 1.41 2.02 -27.67
CA LEU A 211 0.38 1.90 -26.65
C LEU A 211 0.78 2.68 -25.39
N LYS A 212 0.72 3.99 -25.47
CA LYS A 212 1.24 4.89 -24.42
C LYS A 212 0.47 4.89 -23.09
N TYR A 213 -0.66 4.20 -22.96
CA TYR A 213 -1.59 4.54 -21.89
C TYR A 213 -2.33 3.35 -21.31
N ALA A 214 -1.78 2.64 -20.32
CA ALA A 214 -2.54 1.64 -19.58
C ALA A 214 -2.00 1.35 -18.18
N ARG A 215 -2.46 2.04 -17.18
CA ARG A 215 -1.94 1.91 -15.82
C ARG A 215 -2.52 0.73 -15.05
N SER A 216 -3.81 0.48 -15.15
CA SER A 216 -4.50 -0.59 -14.43
C SER A 216 -4.16 -1.97 -14.97
N VAL A 217 -4.01 -2.09 -16.26
CA VAL A 217 -3.72 -3.33 -16.97
C VAL A 217 -2.42 -4.00 -16.50
N PHE A 218 -1.42 -3.25 -16.06
CA PHE A 218 -0.18 -3.83 -15.52
C PHE A 218 -0.31 -4.56 -14.20
N TYR A 219 -1.41 -4.39 -13.53
CA TYR A 219 -1.70 -5.05 -12.27
C TYR A 219 -2.68 -6.20 -12.43
N ASP A 220 -3.18 -6.43 -13.67
CA ASP A 220 -4.02 -7.55 -14.02
C ASP A 220 -3.15 -8.62 -14.70
N ASN A 221 -2.89 -9.74 -14.00
CA ASN A 221 -2.05 -10.82 -14.50
C ASN A 221 -2.59 -11.44 -15.81
N ARG A 222 -3.91 -11.38 -16.03
CA ARG A 222 -4.56 -11.87 -17.25
C ARG A 222 -4.14 -11.13 -18.51
N PHE A 223 -3.76 -9.87 -18.35
CA PHE A 223 -3.38 -9.03 -19.47
C PHE A 223 -2.00 -9.38 -20.06
N ASP A 224 -1.13 -9.97 -19.29
CA ASP A 224 0.20 -10.35 -19.75
C ASP A 224 0.13 -11.35 -20.92
N ASP A 225 -0.80 -12.32 -20.86
CA ASP A 225 -0.98 -13.31 -21.92
C ASP A 225 -1.66 -12.70 -23.16
N ALA A 226 -2.68 -11.84 -22.94
CA ALA A 226 -3.34 -11.15 -24.03
C ALA A 226 -2.41 -10.14 -24.75
N LEU A 227 -1.46 -9.53 -24.06
CA LEU A 227 -0.42 -8.69 -24.66
C LEU A 227 0.49 -9.48 -25.61
N LEU A 228 0.76 -10.75 -25.32
CA LEU A 228 1.53 -11.63 -26.20
C LEU A 228 0.79 -11.90 -27.51
N GLU A 229 -0.54 -12.12 -27.43
CA GLU A 229 -1.39 -12.33 -28.60
C GLU A 229 -1.54 -11.04 -29.44
N MET A 230 -1.67 -9.88 -28.76
CA MET A 230 -1.74 -8.57 -29.42
C MET A 230 -0.44 -8.16 -30.12
N ARG A 231 0.67 -8.75 -29.76
CA ARG A 231 2.00 -8.41 -30.26
C ARG A 231 2.12 -8.46 -31.78
N GLY A 232 1.49 -9.43 -32.41
CA GLY A 232 1.46 -9.59 -33.86
C GLY A 232 0.59 -8.58 -34.63
N LEU A 233 -0.22 -7.77 -33.90
CA LEU A 233 -1.21 -6.85 -34.48
C LEU A 233 -0.82 -5.38 -34.34
N ILE A 234 0.22 -5.09 -33.57
CA ILE A 234 0.65 -3.73 -33.21
C ILE A 234 1.95 -3.34 -33.92
N ILE A 235 2.52 -4.23 -34.72
CA ILE A 235 3.73 -3.99 -35.54
C ILE A 235 3.41 -3.19 -36.78
#